data_74dd8e82fe0eda08ae8336379943878a
#
_entry.id   74dd8e82fe0eda08ae8336379943878a
#
_cell.length_a   1.000
_cell.length_b   1.000
_cell.length_c   1.000
_cell.angle_alpha   90.00
_cell.angle_beta   90.00
_cell.angle_gamma   90.00
#
_symmetry.space_group_name_H-M   'P 1'
#
loop_
_entity.id
_entity.type
_entity.pdbx_description
1 polymer ?
#
loop_
_entity_poly.entity_id
_entity_poly.type
_entity_poly.pdbx_seq_one_letter_code
_entity_poly.pdbx_strand_id
1 'polypeptide(L)'
;MQKTNNKKVITLVALVITIIILLIVAAISIQALTGSRLFGKSHITNVNTSETNPVGAMPKGATVIEGDANKGIVIKDSNDNEWVWVEVPKNITEGKITDAEIETALQTYAGDYRKNWTDDKWYAIDGDKLVTASTDNLTTEQKALKNGCGLTYDEYNTAKSKILQSIKTNGGFWISRYEAGIAGTNTDATSDEIPNVRYSHRDITKDSPKAVSQADRIPYNYVYCSEAQTLASAMSTDSNKTSSLLFGIQWDLTCKFIETKTNLTTADIKKDSASWGNYRNSSITLTRGRYNVSPSSSSSVWKKFDVNTDNVTGSQTSDNINYNQLLTTGASEQTNKMNIYDFAGNVWEWTLEKPSGASYPCALRGGSFDRNGSDLPASGCIDEDNTFGYSYIGFRSTLY
;
A
#
# COMPACT_ATOMS: atom_id res chain seq x y z
N MET A 1 67.23 26.85 31.10
CA MET A 1 67.02 25.83 30.04
C MET A 1 65.70 25.03 30.15
N GLN A 2 64.86 25.20 31.14
CA GLN A 2 63.60 24.41 31.28
C GLN A 2 62.36 24.95 30.51
N LYS A 3 62.29 26.23 30.11
CA LYS A 3 61.16 26.83 29.46
C LYS A 3 60.97 26.43 27.96
N THR A 4 62.01 26.00 27.30
CA THR A 4 62.01 25.63 25.87
C THR A 4 61.51 24.18 25.64
N ASN A 5 61.67 23.29 26.60
CA ASN A 5 61.21 21.90 26.47
C ASN A 5 59.68 21.78 26.62
N ASN A 6 59.05 22.58 27.48
CA ASN A 6 57.62 22.52 27.66
C ASN A 6 56.82 23.02 26.42
N LYS A 7 57.34 24.01 25.67
CA LYS A 7 56.68 24.45 24.41
C LYS A 7 56.74 23.37 23.34
N LYS A 8 57.83 22.63 23.20
CA LYS A 8 57.95 21.54 22.22
C LYS A 8 57.05 20.35 22.58
N VAL A 9 56.91 20.03 23.86
CA VAL A 9 56.02 18.95 24.34
C VAL A 9 54.54 19.33 24.11
N ILE A 10 54.15 20.57 24.44
CA ILE A 10 52.75 21.04 24.20
C ILE A 10 52.43 21.04 22.70
N THR A 11 53.37 21.43 21.84
CA THR A 11 53.17 21.43 20.38
C THR A 11 53.07 20.00 19.84
N LEU A 12 53.83 19.05 20.38
CA LEU A 12 53.75 17.65 19.97
C LEU A 12 52.42 16.99 20.41
N VAL A 13 51.98 17.26 21.62
CA VAL A 13 50.66 16.76 22.13
C VAL A 13 49.53 17.35 21.34
N ALA A 14 49.54 18.65 21.03
CA ALA A 14 48.54 19.30 20.19
C ALA A 14 48.50 18.69 18.78
N LEU A 15 49.68 18.42 18.18
CA LEU A 15 49.80 17.77 16.87
C LEU A 15 49.21 16.36 16.87
N VAL A 16 49.53 15.56 17.90
CA VAL A 16 48.99 14.18 18.06
C VAL A 16 47.44 14.21 18.22
N ILE A 17 46.92 15.12 19.04
CA ILE A 17 45.47 15.25 19.22
C ILE A 17 44.81 15.67 17.89
N THR A 18 45.40 16.60 17.15
CA THR A 18 44.90 17.03 15.84
C THR A 18 44.88 15.87 14.85
N ILE A 19 45.93 15.05 14.81
CA ILE A 19 46.00 13.87 13.94
C ILE A 19 44.93 12.84 14.34
N ILE A 20 44.73 12.60 15.62
CA ILE A 20 43.68 11.68 16.11
C ILE A 20 42.28 12.19 15.72
N ILE A 21 42.01 13.47 15.89
CA ILE A 21 40.73 14.07 15.48
C ILE A 21 40.53 13.95 13.96
N LEU A 22 41.57 14.22 13.16
CA LEU A 22 41.51 14.08 11.70
C LEU A 22 41.29 12.62 11.28
N LEU A 23 41.89 11.66 11.96
CA LEU A 23 41.67 10.23 11.70
C LEU A 23 40.24 9.79 12.09
N ILE A 24 39.71 10.30 13.19
CA ILE A 24 38.32 10.03 13.60
C ILE A 24 37.36 10.65 12.60
N VAL A 25 37.57 11.91 12.18
CA VAL A 25 36.74 12.58 11.17
C VAL A 25 36.84 11.88 9.81
N ALA A 26 38.05 11.45 9.41
CA ALA A 26 38.24 10.66 8.20
C ALA A 26 37.56 9.29 8.29
N ALA A 27 37.62 8.60 9.42
CA ALA A 27 36.94 7.33 9.64
C ALA A 27 35.42 7.49 9.59
N ILE A 28 34.86 8.55 10.21
CA ILE A 28 33.44 8.88 10.14
C ILE A 28 33.05 9.25 8.70
N SER A 29 33.88 10.02 8.00
CA SER A 29 33.61 10.41 6.60
C SER A 29 33.74 9.21 5.65
N ILE A 30 34.65 8.28 5.90
CA ILE A 30 34.80 7.03 5.14
C ILE A 30 33.62 6.11 5.44
N GLN A 31 33.15 6.01 6.69
CA GLN A 31 31.92 5.28 7.01
C GLN A 31 30.68 5.91 6.36
N ALA A 32 30.58 7.23 6.34
CA ALA A 32 29.49 7.93 5.65
C ALA A 32 29.57 7.74 4.12
N LEU A 33 30.77 7.79 3.52
CA LEU A 33 30.96 7.61 2.07
C LEU A 33 30.86 6.14 1.63
N THR A 34 31.37 5.22 2.42
CA THR A 34 31.23 3.77 2.15
C THR A 34 29.82 3.31 2.49
N GLY A 35 29.18 3.87 3.51
CA GLY A 35 27.76 3.68 3.81
C GLY A 35 26.90 4.03 2.61
N SER A 36 27.11 5.20 1.98
CA SER A 36 26.30 5.63 0.83
C SER A 36 26.58 4.87 -0.48
N ARG A 37 27.70 4.16 -0.61
CA ARG A 37 28.00 3.29 -1.77
C ARG A 37 27.75 1.79 -1.53
N LEU A 38 27.62 1.37 -0.26
CA LEU A 38 27.30 0.01 0.14
C LEU A 38 25.80 -0.23 0.30
N PHE A 39 24.97 0.80 0.11
CA PHE A 39 23.51 0.72 0.26
C PHE A 39 22.84 -0.34 -0.63
N GLY A 40 23.47 -0.78 -1.71
CA GLY A 40 22.94 -1.86 -2.55
C GLY A 40 23.16 -3.28 -2.03
N LYS A 41 24.17 -3.51 -1.15
CA LYS A 41 24.50 -4.87 -0.68
C LYS A 41 24.43 -5.06 0.85
N SER A 42 24.75 -4.06 1.67
CA SER A 42 24.76 -4.23 3.12
C SER A 42 23.38 -4.09 3.77
N HIS A 43 22.44 -3.35 3.15
CA HIS A 43 21.05 -3.32 3.60
C HIS A 43 20.33 -4.66 3.39
N ILE A 44 20.69 -5.41 2.33
CA ILE A 44 20.09 -6.71 2.06
C ILE A 44 20.40 -7.72 3.17
N THR A 45 21.58 -7.66 3.74
CA THR A 45 21.98 -8.57 4.85
C THR A 45 21.35 -8.22 6.19
N ASN A 46 21.04 -6.94 6.44
CA ASN A 46 20.36 -6.51 7.67
C ASN A 46 18.82 -6.63 7.61
N VAL A 47 18.28 -6.85 6.41
CA VAL A 47 16.85 -7.07 6.19
C VAL A 47 16.44 -8.52 6.42
N ASN A 48 17.38 -9.45 6.32
CA ASN A 48 17.20 -10.86 6.68
C ASN A 48 17.35 -11.02 8.20
N THR A 49 16.31 -10.66 8.95
CA THR A 49 16.25 -10.99 10.36
C THR A 49 15.92 -12.47 10.54
N SER A 50 16.19 -13.04 11.71
CA SER A 50 15.76 -14.41 12.02
C SER A 50 14.23 -14.60 11.92
N GLU A 51 13.48 -13.50 11.91
CA GLU A 51 12.01 -13.48 11.95
C GLU A 51 11.36 -13.32 10.59
N THR A 52 11.98 -12.59 9.63
CA THR A 52 11.39 -12.35 8.30
C THR A 52 12.45 -12.44 7.20
N ASN A 53 12.01 -12.71 5.97
CA ASN A 53 12.88 -12.80 4.80
C ASN A 53 12.29 -12.03 3.61
N PRO A 54 12.28 -10.70 3.65
CA PRO A 54 11.79 -9.90 2.52
C PRO A 54 12.58 -10.15 1.22
N VAL A 55 13.90 -10.38 1.33
CA VAL A 55 14.75 -10.66 0.16
C VAL A 55 14.34 -11.93 -0.56
N GLY A 56 13.99 -13.00 0.16
CA GLY A 56 13.47 -14.24 -0.44
C GLY A 56 12.12 -14.07 -1.14
N ALA A 57 11.38 -13.05 -0.76
CA ALA A 57 10.08 -12.71 -1.36
C ALA A 57 10.20 -11.66 -2.49
N MET A 58 11.35 -11.07 -2.74
CA MET A 58 11.53 -10.05 -3.79
C MET A 58 11.33 -10.62 -5.20
N PRO A 59 10.72 -9.87 -6.12
CA PRO A 59 10.72 -10.21 -7.53
C PRO A 59 12.13 -10.09 -8.13
N LYS A 60 12.37 -10.85 -9.18
CA LYS A 60 13.66 -10.81 -9.87
C LYS A 60 13.94 -9.41 -10.43
N GLY A 61 15.14 -8.92 -10.16
CA GLY A 61 15.58 -7.59 -10.62
C GLY A 61 15.11 -6.41 -9.76
N ALA A 62 14.30 -6.65 -8.74
CA ALA A 62 13.93 -5.59 -7.82
C ALA A 62 15.12 -5.17 -6.95
N THR A 63 15.10 -3.90 -6.54
CA THR A 63 16.13 -3.29 -5.68
C THR A 63 15.49 -2.63 -4.47
N VAL A 64 16.13 -2.74 -3.32
CA VAL A 64 15.72 -1.95 -2.14
C VAL A 64 16.10 -0.50 -2.38
N ILE A 65 15.12 0.41 -2.28
CA ILE A 65 15.31 1.84 -2.56
C ILE A 65 15.20 2.70 -1.30
N GLU A 66 14.46 2.25 -0.28
CA GLU A 66 14.19 3.04 0.92
C GLU A 66 13.83 2.15 2.11
N GLY A 67 14.00 2.69 3.31
CA GLY A 67 13.49 2.15 4.55
C GLY A 67 14.31 1.04 5.19
N ASP A 68 13.85 0.67 6.35
CA ASP A 68 14.33 -0.45 7.16
C ASP A 68 13.14 -1.07 7.91
N ALA A 69 13.39 -2.05 8.78
CA ALA A 69 12.34 -2.73 9.55
C ALA A 69 11.50 -1.80 10.45
N ASN A 70 12.00 -0.60 10.79
CA ASN A 70 11.30 0.37 11.63
C ASN A 70 10.56 1.45 10.82
N LYS A 71 10.91 1.61 9.53
CA LYS A 71 10.35 2.64 8.65
C LYS A 71 9.53 2.07 7.49
N GLY A 72 9.52 0.74 7.34
CA GLY A 72 8.96 0.06 6.19
C GLY A 72 9.99 -0.06 5.06
N ILE A 73 10.32 -1.30 4.70
CA ILE A 73 11.26 -1.61 3.61
C ILE A 73 10.56 -1.43 2.28
N VAL A 74 11.15 -0.64 1.39
CA VAL A 74 10.62 -0.37 0.05
C VAL A 74 11.52 -0.96 -1.01
N ILE A 75 10.94 -1.69 -1.93
CA ILE A 75 11.61 -2.11 -3.16
C ILE A 75 10.99 -1.44 -4.38
N LYS A 76 11.78 -1.33 -5.43
CA LYS A 76 11.34 -0.97 -6.77
C LYS A 76 11.57 -2.17 -7.69
N ASP A 77 10.54 -2.59 -8.41
CA ASP A 77 10.63 -3.67 -9.39
C ASP A 77 11.10 -3.17 -10.77
N SER A 78 11.22 -4.10 -11.72
CA SER A 78 11.66 -3.79 -13.09
C SER A 78 10.67 -2.95 -13.91
N ASN A 79 9.45 -2.78 -13.42
CA ASN A 79 8.40 -1.93 -14.03
C ASN A 79 8.26 -0.59 -13.32
N ASP A 80 9.23 -0.23 -12.46
CA ASP A 80 9.22 0.96 -11.61
C ASP A 80 8.06 1.02 -10.61
N ASN A 81 7.41 -0.09 -10.29
CA ASN A 81 6.46 -0.16 -9.20
C ASN A 81 7.20 -0.21 -7.87
N GLU A 82 6.67 0.52 -6.90
CA GLU A 82 7.19 0.55 -5.54
C GLU A 82 6.31 -0.29 -4.62
N TRP A 83 6.96 -1.18 -3.84
CA TRP A 83 6.31 -2.12 -2.94
C TRP A 83 6.89 -2.01 -1.54
N VAL A 84 6.04 -2.14 -0.53
CA VAL A 84 6.41 -2.09 0.88
C VAL A 84 6.26 -3.48 1.50
N TRP A 85 7.26 -3.90 2.29
CA TRP A 85 7.19 -5.14 3.04
C TRP A 85 6.28 -5.00 4.26
N VAL A 86 5.23 -5.79 4.30
CA VAL A 86 4.38 -5.98 5.47
C VAL A 86 4.88 -7.19 6.23
N GLU A 87 5.52 -6.94 7.37
CA GLU A 87 6.12 -7.95 8.22
C GLU A 87 5.05 -8.68 9.04
N VAL A 88 5.13 -10.01 9.06
CA VAL A 88 4.35 -10.88 9.92
C VAL A 88 5.33 -11.79 10.69
N PRO A 89 5.36 -11.79 12.02
CA PRO A 89 6.27 -12.62 12.79
C PRO A 89 6.11 -14.11 12.47
N LYS A 90 7.20 -14.80 12.17
CA LYS A 90 7.17 -16.22 11.73
C LYS A 90 6.59 -17.18 12.77
N ASN A 91 6.76 -16.87 14.05
CA ASN A 91 6.21 -17.68 15.13
C ASN A 91 4.67 -17.78 15.10
N ILE A 92 3.98 -16.85 14.42
CA ILE A 92 2.51 -16.91 14.25
C ILE A 92 2.11 -18.13 13.43
N THR A 93 2.88 -18.48 12.41
CA THR A 93 2.59 -19.62 11.52
C THR A 93 3.47 -20.84 11.78
N GLU A 94 4.30 -20.80 12.82
CA GLU A 94 5.17 -21.91 13.21
C GLU A 94 4.33 -23.16 13.56
N GLY A 95 4.75 -24.32 13.05
CA GLY A 95 4.05 -25.60 13.25
C GLY A 95 2.72 -25.73 12.49
N LYS A 96 2.26 -24.72 11.77
CA LYS A 96 1.04 -24.82 10.94
C LYS A 96 1.38 -25.51 9.63
N ILE A 97 0.55 -26.46 9.20
CA ILE A 97 0.80 -27.30 8.02
C ILE A 97 -0.14 -26.94 6.88
N THR A 98 -1.42 -26.82 7.18
CA THR A 98 -2.46 -26.54 6.18
C THR A 98 -2.73 -25.05 6.02
N ASP A 99 -3.23 -24.65 4.86
CA ASP A 99 -3.63 -23.26 4.60
C ASP A 99 -4.70 -22.77 5.61
N ALA A 100 -5.62 -23.64 6.00
CA ALA A 100 -6.65 -23.32 7.00
C ALA A 100 -6.05 -23.03 8.39
N GLU A 101 -5.05 -23.80 8.83
CA GLU A 101 -4.35 -23.55 10.09
C GLU A 101 -3.54 -22.25 10.03
N ILE A 102 -2.88 -21.99 8.90
CA ILE A 102 -2.12 -20.75 8.67
C ILE A 102 -3.08 -19.56 8.73
N GLU A 103 -4.16 -19.59 7.95
CA GLU A 103 -5.15 -18.53 7.91
C GLU A 103 -5.76 -18.24 9.28
N THR A 104 -6.15 -19.28 10.02
CA THR A 104 -6.70 -19.12 11.38
C THR A 104 -5.70 -18.47 12.33
N ALA A 105 -4.42 -18.86 12.26
CA ALA A 105 -3.37 -18.25 13.07
C ALA A 105 -3.15 -16.77 12.72
N LEU A 106 -3.14 -16.43 11.42
CA LEU A 106 -3.01 -15.07 10.94
C LEU A 106 -4.21 -14.20 11.33
N GLN A 107 -5.44 -14.71 11.21
CA GLN A 107 -6.65 -14.02 11.67
C GLN A 107 -6.61 -13.74 13.17
N THR A 108 -6.16 -14.71 13.97
CA THR A 108 -5.97 -14.54 15.42
C THR A 108 -4.94 -13.47 15.74
N TYR A 109 -3.82 -13.44 15.01
CA TYR A 109 -2.76 -12.44 15.18
C TYR A 109 -3.19 -11.03 14.74
N ALA A 110 -3.81 -10.93 13.58
CA ALA A 110 -4.31 -9.65 13.07
C ALA A 110 -5.33 -9.03 14.03
N GLY A 111 -6.13 -9.88 14.70
CA GLY A 111 -7.16 -9.42 15.60
C GLY A 111 -8.43 -8.99 14.88
N ASP A 112 -9.16 -8.06 15.48
CA ASP A 112 -10.54 -7.78 15.16
C ASP A 112 -10.72 -6.56 14.20
N TYR A 113 -9.99 -6.50 13.09
CA TYR A 113 -10.18 -5.42 12.09
C TYR A 113 -11.36 -5.70 11.16
N ARG A 114 -11.69 -6.96 10.93
CA ARG A 114 -12.72 -7.39 9.99
C ARG A 114 -14.15 -7.38 10.54
N LYS A 115 -14.33 -7.54 11.82
CA LYS A 115 -15.62 -7.54 12.57
C LYS A 115 -16.85 -7.99 11.79
N ASN A 116 -17.21 -9.28 11.89
CA ASN A 116 -18.52 -9.86 11.59
C ASN A 116 -19.04 -9.74 10.13
N TRP A 117 -18.28 -9.19 9.22
CA TRP A 117 -18.75 -8.78 7.92
C TRP A 117 -18.30 -9.66 6.78
N THR A 118 -17.05 -10.09 6.83
CA THR A 118 -16.36 -10.55 5.65
C THR A 118 -15.52 -11.78 5.93
N ASP A 119 -15.28 -12.53 4.89
CA ASP A 119 -14.33 -13.65 4.90
C ASP A 119 -13.57 -13.68 3.57
N ASP A 120 -12.54 -14.50 3.51
CA ASP A 120 -11.78 -14.76 2.27
C ASP A 120 -12.29 -16.05 1.60
N LYS A 121 -13.62 -16.19 1.48
CA LYS A 121 -14.22 -17.31 0.77
C LYS A 121 -14.56 -16.93 -0.66
N TRP A 122 -14.46 -17.93 -1.51
CA TRP A 122 -14.85 -17.81 -2.90
C TRP A 122 -16.35 -18.09 -3.07
N TYR A 123 -17.00 -17.30 -3.94
CA TYR A 123 -18.39 -17.48 -4.34
C TYR A 123 -18.52 -17.28 -5.85
N ALA A 124 -19.20 -18.21 -6.52
CA ALA A 124 -19.45 -18.09 -7.95
C ALA A 124 -20.53 -17.01 -8.26
N ILE A 125 -20.38 -16.41 -9.42
CA ILE A 125 -21.40 -15.55 -10.02
C ILE A 125 -21.94 -16.26 -11.27
N ASP A 126 -23.25 -16.45 -11.32
CA ASP A 126 -23.97 -16.97 -12.49
C ASP A 126 -24.87 -15.88 -13.06
N GLY A 127 -24.42 -15.28 -14.15
CA GLY A 127 -24.98 -14.01 -14.63
C GLY A 127 -24.77 -12.90 -13.59
N ASP A 128 -25.87 -12.30 -13.11
CA ASP A 128 -25.85 -11.28 -12.06
C ASP A 128 -26.17 -11.85 -10.66
N LYS A 129 -26.21 -13.19 -10.52
CA LYS A 129 -26.64 -13.85 -9.29
C LYS A 129 -25.49 -14.52 -8.56
N LEU A 130 -25.39 -14.24 -7.27
CA LEU A 130 -24.48 -14.92 -6.38
C LEU A 130 -24.94 -16.37 -6.17
N VAL A 131 -24.05 -17.33 -6.41
CA VAL A 131 -24.27 -18.75 -6.09
C VAL A 131 -23.99 -18.97 -4.61
N THR A 132 -25.02 -19.23 -3.85
CA THR A 132 -24.98 -19.36 -2.37
C THR A 132 -24.67 -20.76 -1.85
N ALA A 133 -24.22 -21.69 -2.69
CA ALA A 133 -23.82 -23.01 -2.23
C ALA A 133 -22.59 -22.94 -1.33
N SER A 134 -22.52 -23.83 -0.32
CA SER A 134 -21.29 -24.03 0.44
C SER A 134 -20.15 -24.36 -0.51
N THR A 135 -18.99 -23.74 -0.32
CA THR A 135 -17.80 -23.99 -1.17
C THR A 135 -17.39 -25.47 -1.20
N ASP A 136 -17.72 -26.21 -0.15
CA ASP A 136 -17.39 -27.63 -0.03
C ASP A 136 -18.30 -28.53 -0.91
N ASN A 137 -19.43 -28.00 -1.38
CA ASN A 137 -20.43 -28.71 -2.17
C ASN A 137 -20.64 -28.12 -3.57
N LEU A 138 -19.70 -27.32 -4.08
CA LEU A 138 -19.78 -26.78 -5.43
C LEU A 138 -19.61 -27.88 -6.49
N THR A 139 -20.50 -27.87 -7.48
CA THR A 139 -20.35 -28.73 -8.66
C THR A 139 -19.15 -28.31 -9.51
N THR A 140 -18.74 -29.18 -10.46
CA THR A 140 -17.67 -28.86 -11.40
C THR A 140 -18.00 -27.62 -12.23
N GLU A 141 -19.28 -27.51 -12.67
CA GLU A 141 -19.77 -26.35 -13.43
C GLU A 141 -19.73 -25.06 -12.60
N GLN A 142 -20.12 -25.13 -11.33
CA GLN A 142 -20.07 -23.98 -10.41
C GLN A 142 -18.64 -23.49 -10.18
N LYS A 143 -17.69 -24.43 -10.03
CA LYS A 143 -16.26 -24.11 -9.89
C LYS A 143 -15.64 -23.46 -11.12
N ALA A 144 -16.21 -23.72 -12.30
CA ALA A 144 -15.78 -23.11 -13.56
C ALA A 144 -16.32 -21.68 -13.77
N LEU A 145 -17.36 -21.27 -13.01
CA LEU A 145 -17.85 -19.91 -13.02
C LEU A 145 -16.82 -18.96 -12.37
N LYS A 146 -16.94 -17.68 -12.66
CA LYS A 146 -16.11 -16.65 -12.05
C LYS A 146 -16.82 -16.02 -10.85
N ASN A 147 -16.06 -15.52 -9.90
CA ASN A 147 -16.58 -14.67 -8.83
C ASN A 147 -16.66 -13.19 -9.28
N GLY A 148 -17.15 -12.33 -8.40
CA GLY A 148 -17.24 -10.88 -8.66
C GLY A 148 -15.89 -10.22 -8.99
N CYS A 149 -14.77 -10.82 -8.57
CA CYS A 149 -13.42 -10.37 -8.90
C CYS A 149 -12.89 -10.95 -10.22
N GLY A 150 -13.68 -11.72 -10.96
CA GLY A 150 -13.30 -12.29 -12.25
C GLY A 150 -12.44 -13.55 -12.19
N LEU A 151 -12.29 -14.17 -10.99
CA LEU A 151 -11.50 -15.38 -10.77
C LEU A 151 -12.38 -16.63 -10.71
N THR A 152 -11.95 -17.73 -11.29
CA THR A 152 -12.48 -19.06 -11.07
C THR A 152 -12.11 -19.57 -9.65
N TYR A 153 -12.76 -20.64 -9.22
CA TYR A 153 -12.45 -21.29 -7.95
C TYR A 153 -10.98 -21.68 -7.81
N ASP A 154 -10.41 -22.27 -8.84
CA ASP A 154 -9.01 -22.72 -8.82
C ASP A 154 -8.01 -21.56 -8.84
N GLU A 155 -8.30 -20.50 -9.60
CA GLU A 155 -7.47 -19.28 -9.62
C GLU A 155 -7.44 -18.62 -8.26
N TYR A 156 -8.61 -18.44 -7.64
CA TYR A 156 -8.75 -17.83 -6.32
C TYR A 156 -8.02 -18.63 -5.23
N ASN A 157 -8.26 -19.95 -5.15
CA ASN A 157 -7.62 -20.79 -4.13
C ASN A 157 -6.11 -20.91 -4.35
N THR A 158 -5.66 -20.95 -5.60
CA THR A 158 -4.22 -20.94 -5.92
C THR A 158 -3.56 -19.66 -5.44
N ALA A 159 -4.16 -18.50 -5.70
CA ALA A 159 -3.66 -17.21 -5.24
C ALA A 159 -3.66 -17.13 -3.70
N LYS A 160 -4.75 -17.57 -3.06
CA LYS A 160 -4.86 -17.60 -1.61
C LYS A 160 -3.80 -18.51 -0.97
N SER A 161 -3.63 -19.73 -1.47
CA SER A 161 -2.59 -20.64 -0.98
C SER A 161 -1.19 -20.04 -1.12
N LYS A 162 -0.87 -19.45 -2.26
CA LYS A 162 0.43 -18.81 -2.50
C LYS A 162 0.73 -17.71 -1.47
N ILE A 163 -0.23 -16.82 -1.17
CA ILE A 163 0.01 -15.77 -0.17
C ILE A 163 0.20 -16.35 1.24
N LEU A 164 -0.61 -17.31 1.64
CA LEU A 164 -0.49 -17.96 2.95
C LEU A 164 0.88 -18.63 3.10
N GLN A 165 1.33 -19.35 2.06
CA GLN A 165 2.65 -19.99 2.05
C GLN A 165 3.81 -18.99 1.98
N SER A 166 3.63 -17.86 1.28
CA SER A 166 4.62 -16.77 1.27
C SER A 166 4.78 -16.18 2.67
N ILE A 167 3.68 -15.88 3.36
CA ILE A 167 3.72 -15.37 4.74
C ILE A 167 4.41 -16.38 5.67
N LYS A 168 4.04 -17.65 5.59
CA LYS A 168 4.66 -18.71 6.40
C LYS A 168 6.17 -18.83 6.15
N THR A 169 6.58 -18.79 4.90
CA THR A 169 7.98 -19.03 4.51
C THR A 169 8.86 -17.80 4.76
N ASN A 170 8.36 -16.62 4.40
CA ASN A 170 9.15 -15.39 4.38
C ASN A 170 8.87 -14.47 5.58
N GLY A 171 7.77 -14.68 6.31
CA GLY A 171 7.34 -13.80 7.41
C GLY A 171 6.74 -12.50 6.90
N GLY A 172 6.00 -12.54 5.79
CA GLY A 172 5.33 -11.34 5.26
C GLY A 172 5.00 -11.43 3.77
N PHE A 173 4.63 -10.28 3.23
CA PHE A 173 4.30 -10.08 1.82
C PHE A 173 4.57 -8.63 1.40
N TRP A 174 4.60 -8.37 0.11
CA TRP A 174 4.72 -7.03 -0.43
C TRP A 174 3.34 -6.45 -0.73
N ILE A 175 3.12 -5.18 -0.35
CA ILE A 175 1.95 -4.38 -0.73
C ILE A 175 2.41 -3.20 -1.58
N SER A 176 1.60 -2.78 -2.54
CA SER A 176 1.86 -1.54 -3.28
C SER A 176 2.05 -0.36 -2.32
N ARG A 177 3.14 0.40 -2.51
CA ARG A 177 3.44 1.60 -1.71
C ARG A 177 2.32 2.64 -1.81
N TYR A 178 1.74 2.74 -2.99
CA TYR A 178 0.66 3.67 -3.33
C TYR A 178 -0.59 2.90 -3.78
N GLU A 179 -1.74 3.55 -3.72
CA GLU A 179 -2.90 3.12 -4.50
C GLU A 179 -2.51 2.97 -5.97
N ALA A 180 -3.24 2.15 -6.70
CA ALA A 180 -3.00 2.01 -8.13
C ALA A 180 -3.22 3.34 -8.85
N GLY A 181 -2.19 3.80 -9.53
CA GLY A 181 -2.22 4.97 -10.38
C GLY A 181 -2.25 4.61 -11.86
N ILE A 182 -2.72 5.51 -12.71
CA ILE A 182 -2.74 5.37 -14.17
C ILE A 182 -1.34 5.69 -14.70
N ALA A 183 -0.71 4.74 -15.37
CA ALA A 183 0.61 4.94 -15.98
C ALA A 183 0.61 6.10 -16.97
N GLY A 184 1.68 6.91 -16.93
CA GLY A 184 1.85 8.05 -17.83
C GLY A 184 1.05 9.30 -17.46
N THR A 185 0.22 9.27 -16.42
CA THR A 185 -0.49 10.47 -15.95
C THR A 185 0.39 11.33 -15.06
N ASN A 186 0.07 12.63 -15.01
CA ASN A 186 0.80 13.63 -14.21
C ASN A 186 2.32 13.67 -14.52
N THR A 187 2.70 13.43 -15.77
CA THR A 187 4.12 13.49 -16.19
C THR A 187 4.57 14.91 -16.54
N ASP A 188 3.63 15.84 -16.77
CA ASP A 188 3.95 17.24 -17.03
C ASP A 188 4.08 17.99 -15.70
N ALA A 189 5.31 18.11 -15.23
CA ALA A 189 5.63 18.83 -14.00
C ALA A 189 5.53 20.36 -14.15
N THR A 190 5.42 20.89 -15.38
CA THR A 190 5.41 22.31 -15.66
C THR A 190 4.01 22.92 -15.74
N SER A 191 2.99 22.12 -16.05
CA SER A 191 1.60 22.57 -16.13
C SER A 191 0.98 22.71 -14.74
N ASP A 192 0.33 23.82 -14.46
CA ASP A 192 -0.41 24.02 -13.21
C ASP A 192 -1.70 23.20 -13.16
N GLU A 193 -2.29 22.93 -14.32
CA GLU A 193 -3.51 22.14 -14.47
C GLU A 193 -3.34 21.08 -15.55
N ILE A 194 -3.87 19.89 -15.31
CA ILE A 194 -3.97 18.83 -16.32
C ILE A 194 -5.43 18.34 -16.42
N PRO A 195 -5.90 17.91 -17.61
CA PRO A 195 -7.26 17.43 -17.78
C PRO A 195 -7.54 16.19 -16.92
N ASN A 196 -8.79 16.06 -16.48
CA ASN A 196 -9.27 14.84 -15.89
C ASN A 196 -9.46 13.78 -16.99
N VAL A 197 -8.65 12.73 -16.93
CA VAL A 197 -8.65 11.67 -17.95
C VAL A 197 -9.64 10.54 -17.65
N ARG A 198 -10.17 10.49 -16.41
CA ARG A 198 -11.07 9.44 -15.97
C ARG A 198 -12.16 10.02 -15.06
N TYR A 199 -13.34 10.25 -15.64
CA TYR A 199 -14.50 10.86 -15.00
C TYR A 199 -15.76 10.00 -15.10
N SER A 200 -15.66 8.83 -15.72
CA SER A 200 -16.69 7.79 -15.82
C SER A 200 -16.04 6.43 -16.06
N HIS A 201 -16.80 5.36 -15.82
CA HIS A 201 -16.36 4.02 -16.17
C HIS A 201 -16.07 3.91 -17.68
N ARG A 202 -15.01 3.20 -18.00
CA ARG A 202 -14.63 2.77 -19.36
C ARG A 202 -14.04 1.39 -19.23
N ASP A 203 -14.49 0.47 -20.06
CA ASP A 203 -14.01 -0.91 -20.09
C ASP A 203 -12.49 -0.97 -20.18
N ILE A 204 -11.89 -1.84 -19.40
CA ILE A 204 -10.47 -2.11 -19.45
C ILE A 204 -10.20 -3.09 -20.61
N THR A 205 -9.40 -2.63 -21.54
CA THR A 205 -8.96 -3.38 -22.71
C THR A 205 -7.44 -3.53 -22.74
N LYS A 206 -6.90 -4.29 -23.68
CA LYS A 206 -5.45 -4.42 -23.89
C LYS A 206 -4.74 -3.07 -24.18
N ASP A 207 -5.50 -2.09 -24.67
CA ASP A 207 -4.99 -0.74 -25.01
C ASP A 207 -5.19 0.27 -23.89
N SER A 208 -5.82 -0.13 -22.79
CA SER A 208 -5.97 0.71 -21.61
C SER A 208 -4.60 0.94 -20.95
N PRO A 209 -4.38 2.13 -20.33
CA PRO A 209 -3.17 2.39 -19.56
C PRO A 209 -2.96 1.33 -18.49
N LYS A 210 -1.72 0.96 -18.24
CA LYS A 210 -1.36 0.04 -17.14
C LYS A 210 -1.61 0.70 -15.78
N ALA A 211 -1.90 -0.12 -14.79
CA ALA A 211 -1.85 0.29 -13.40
C ALA A 211 -0.39 0.27 -12.91
N VAL A 212 -0.02 1.23 -12.08
CA VAL A 212 1.31 1.35 -11.48
C VAL A 212 1.22 1.76 -10.00
N SER A 213 2.18 1.30 -9.21
CA SER A 213 2.40 1.77 -7.83
C SER A 213 3.53 2.81 -7.83
N GLN A 214 3.18 4.04 -8.13
CA GLN A 214 4.11 5.17 -8.23
C GLN A 214 3.48 6.42 -7.62
N ALA A 215 4.30 7.31 -7.08
CA ALA A 215 3.84 8.61 -6.59
C ALA A 215 3.31 9.49 -7.72
N ASP A 216 2.47 10.44 -7.34
CA ASP A 216 1.97 11.52 -8.19
C ASP A 216 1.23 11.03 -9.45
N ARG A 217 0.56 9.89 -9.38
CA ARG A 217 -0.31 9.41 -10.45
C ARG A 217 -1.77 9.74 -10.16
N ILE A 218 -2.55 9.95 -11.20
CA ILE A 218 -4.01 10.00 -11.06
C ILE A 218 -4.46 8.61 -10.62
N PRO A 219 -5.22 8.47 -9.51
CA PRO A 219 -5.73 7.17 -9.06
C PRO A 219 -6.50 6.43 -10.15
N TYR A 220 -6.28 5.14 -10.26
CA TYR A 220 -7.00 4.28 -11.21
C TYR A 220 -8.39 3.99 -10.67
N ASN A 221 -9.26 4.99 -10.74
CA ASN A 221 -10.65 4.92 -10.30
C ASN A 221 -11.60 4.52 -11.45
N TYR A 222 -12.92 4.46 -11.19
CA TYR A 222 -13.94 4.04 -12.15
C TYR A 222 -13.67 2.66 -12.75
N VAL A 223 -13.19 1.72 -11.95
CA VAL A 223 -12.93 0.34 -12.33
C VAL A 223 -13.91 -0.60 -11.62
N TYR A 224 -14.38 -1.61 -12.33
CA TYR A 224 -15.11 -2.72 -11.73
C TYR A 224 -14.15 -3.67 -10.99
N CYS A 225 -14.68 -4.48 -10.07
CA CYS A 225 -13.85 -5.39 -9.28
C CYS A 225 -12.99 -6.33 -10.13
N SER A 226 -13.57 -6.94 -11.18
CA SER A 226 -12.86 -7.84 -12.09
C SER A 226 -11.81 -7.14 -12.95
N GLU A 227 -12.05 -5.88 -13.30
CA GLU A 227 -11.09 -5.05 -14.02
C GLU A 227 -9.90 -4.66 -13.11
N ALA A 228 -10.19 -4.29 -11.86
CA ALA A 228 -9.18 -4.02 -10.85
C ALA A 228 -8.28 -5.24 -10.63
N GLN A 229 -8.87 -6.45 -10.53
CA GLN A 229 -8.10 -7.70 -10.42
C GLN A 229 -7.25 -7.96 -11.67
N THR A 230 -7.78 -7.71 -12.86
CA THR A 230 -7.04 -7.85 -14.11
C THR A 230 -5.83 -6.92 -14.16
N LEU A 231 -6.03 -5.64 -13.81
CA LEU A 231 -4.96 -4.64 -13.75
C LEU A 231 -3.94 -4.97 -12.66
N ALA A 232 -4.39 -5.38 -11.48
CA ALA A 232 -3.52 -5.79 -10.37
C ALA A 232 -2.64 -6.98 -10.75
N SER A 233 -3.22 -7.99 -11.40
CA SER A 233 -2.48 -9.18 -11.85
C SER A 233 -1.41 -8.87 -12.89
N ALA A 234 -1.59 -7.80 -13.65
CA ALA A 234 -0.64 -7.37 -14.68
C ALA A 234 0.51 -6.49 -14.16
N MET A 235 0.50 -6.10 -12.88
CA MET A 235 1.53 -5.22 -12.32
C MET A 235 2.89 -5.91 -12.17
N SER A 236 2.92 -7.22 -11.86
CA SER A 236 4.17 -8.00 -11.86
C SER A 236 4.36 -8.70 -13.19
N THR A 237 5.58 -8.62 -13.74
CA THR A 237 6.01 -9.39 -14.92
C THR A 237 6.96 -10.52 -14.55
N ASP A 238 7.30 -10.71 -13.28
CA ASP A 238 8.08 -11.84 -12.79
C ASP A 238 7.22 -13.10 -12.75
N SER A 239 7.53 -14.08 -13.59
CA SER A 239 6.80 -15.35 -13.66
C SER A 239 6.82 -16.16 -12.35
N ASN A 240 7.75 -15.87 -11.44
CA ASN A 240 7.86 -16.53 -10.14
C ASN A 240 7.07 -15.82 -9.05
N LYS A 241 6.44 -14.70 -9.35
CA LYS A 241 5.65 -13.90 -8.43
C LYS A 241 4.23 -13.74 -8.94
N THR A 242 3.31 -13.70 -8.00
CA THR A 242 1.90 -13.41 -8.27
C THR A 242 1.59 -12.02 -7.76
N SER A 243 0.99 -11.16 -8.59
CA SER A 243 0.34 -9.93 -8.16
C SER A 243 -1.18 -10.08 -8.26
N SER A 244 -1.90 -9.46 -7.35
CA SER A 244 -3.36 -9.51 -7.30
C SER A 244 -3.90 -8.34 -6.45
N LEU A 245 -5.22 -8.21 -6.37
CA LEU A 245 -5.85 -7.47 -5.28
C LEU A 245 -5.49 -8.14 -3.94
N LEU A 246 -5.59 -7.38 -2.85
CA LEU A 246 -5.37 -7.90 -1.51
C LEU A 246 -6.52 -8.84 -1.10
N PHE A 247 -6.18 -9.92 -0.41
CA PHE A 247 -7.15 -10.64 0.42
C PHE A 247 -7.49 -9.84 1.68
N GLY A 248 -8.64 -10.07 2.27
CA GLY A 248 -9.04 -9.42 3.51
C GLY A 248 -8.04 -9.67 4.64
N ILE A 249 -7.47 -10.87 4.74
CA ILE A 249 -6.42 -11.17 5.72
C ILE A 249 -5.16 -10.30 5.51
N GLN A 250 -4.79 -9.98 4.27
CA GLN A 250 -3.65 -9.09 4.01
C GLN A 250 -3.95 -7.65 4.42
N TRP A 251 -5.20 -7.19 4.21
CA TRP A 251 -5.63 -5.89 4.70
C TRP A 251 -5.52 -5.79 6.22
N ASP A 252 -6.05 -6.79 6.94
CA ASP A 252 -6.02 -6.83 8.39
C ASP A 252 -4.60 -6.93 8.95
N LEU A 253 -3.74 -7.74 8.32
CA LEU A 253 -2.32 -7.81 8.66
C LEU A 253 -1.59 -6.49 8.40
N THR A 254 -1.97 -5.73 7.37
CA THR A 254 -1.43 -4.39 7.11
C THR A 254 -1.88 -3.40 8.17
N CYS A 255 -3.16 -3.43 8.58
CA CYS A 255 -3.63 -2.67 9.74
C CYS A 255 -2.81 -3.01 11.00
N LYS A 256 -2.59 -4.28 11.27
CA LYS A 256 -1.80 -4.75 12.42
C LYS A 256 -0.34 -4.30 12.35
N PHE A 257 0.26 -4.37 11.18
CA PHE A 257 1.62 -3.88 10.93
C PHE A 257 1.74 -2.39 11.21
N ILE A 258 0.83 -1.57 10.68
CA ILE A 258 0.79 -0.13 10.93
C ILE A 258 0.60 0.16 12.42
N GLU A 259 -0.35 -0.51 13.11
CA GLU A 259 -0.57 -0.35 14.54
C GLU A 259 0.69 -0.66 15.36
N THR A 260 1.37 -1.76 15.06
CA THR A 260 2.51 -2.22 15.86
C THR A 260 3.80 -1.43 15.60
N LYS A 261 3.92 -0.79 14.45
CA LYS A 261 5.16 -0.09 14.03
C LYS A 261 5.05 1.44 14.10
N THR A 262 3.88 1.99 14.39
CA THR A 262 3.65 3.44 14.50
C THR A 262 3.05 3.81 15.85
N ASN A 263 2.81 5.09 16.05
CA ASN A 263 2.10 5.60 17.24
C ASN A 263 0.57 5.57 17.09
N LEU A 264 0.04 5.03 15.99
CA LEU A 264 -1.39 4.88 15.80
C LEU A 264 -1.94 3.79 16.71
N THR A 265 -3.06 4.08 17.33
CA THR A 265 -3.79 3.14 18.18
C THR A 265 -4.80 2.33 17.37
N THR A 266 -5.33 1.27 17.96
CA THR A 266 -6.48 0.54 17.39
C THR A 266 -7.66 1.49 17.10
N ALA A 267 -7.86 2.54 17.91
CA ALA A 267 -8.93 3.50 17.68
C ALA A 267 -8.70 4.37 16.45
N ASP A 268 -7.46 4.77 16.17
CA ASP A 268 -7.11 5.54 14.97
C ASP A 268 -7.34 4.73 13.68
N ILE A 269 -7.27 3.41 13.76
CA ILE A 269 -7.48 2.52 12.61
C ILE A 269 -8.93 2.08 12.48
N LYS A 270 -9.64 1.85 13.61
CA LYS A 270 -10.97 1.23 13.64
C LYS A 270 -12.13 2.20 13.88
N LYS A 271 -11.88 3.37 14.46
CA LYS A 271 -12.96 4.29 14.85
C LYS A 271 -12.91 5.60 14.09
N ASP A 272 -11.72 6.19 13.94
CA ASP A 272 -11.57 7.43 13.20
C ASP A 272 -10.16 7.55 12.63
N SER A 273 -10.06 7.53 11.32
CA SER A 273 -8.80 7.66 10.59
C SER A 273 -8.59 9.04 9.96
N ALA A 274 -9.45 10.01 10.24
CA ALA A 274 -9.39 11.35 9.62
C ALA A 274 -8.09 12.10 9.93
N SER A 275 -7.43 11.78 11.05
CA SER A 275 -6.17 12.43 11.44
C SER A 275 -4.97 12.07 10.55
N TRP A 276 -5.06 10.97 9.78
CA TRP A 276 -3.95 10.47 8.98
C TRP A 276 -4.34 9.97 7.59
N GLY A 277 -5.61 10.01 7.22
CA GLY A 277 -6.14 9.60 5.93
C GLY A 277 -6.82 10.76 5.18
N ASN A 278 -6.98 10.64 3.88
CA ASN A 278 -7.71 11.61 3.07
C ASN A 278 -9.21 11.32 3.09
N TYR A 279 -9.91 11.93 4.03
CA TYR A 279 -11.35 11.84 4.23
C TYR A 279 -12.03 13.20 4.12
N ARG A 280 -13.36 13.22 3.98
CA ARG A 280 -14.13 14.45 3.93
C ARG A 280 -13.94 15.35 5.15
N ASN A 281 -13.75 14.77 6.33
CA ASN A 281 -13.52 15.48 7.59
C ASN A 281 -12.05 15.56 8.01
N SER A 282 -11.12 15.23 7.11
CA SER A 282 -9.69 15.30 7.38
C SER A 282 -9.14 16.72 7.22
N SER A 283 -8.04 17.00 7.90
CA SER A 283 -7.20 18.17 7.69
C SER A 283 -5.83 17.68 7.20
N ILE A 284 -5.68 17.51 5.89
CA ILE A 284 -4.46 17.00 5.26
C ILE A 284 -3.75 18.12 4.50
N THR A 285 -2.44 18.21 4.70
CA THR A 285 -1.57 19.10 3.93
C THR A 285 -0.91 18.30 2.82
N LEU A 286 -1.05 18.74 1.58
CA LEU A 286 -0.32 18.18 0.47
C LEU A 286 1.15 18.58 0.56
N THR A 287 2.02 17.66 0.20
CA THR A 287 3.46 17.90 0.14
C THR A 287 3.98 17.84 -1.29
N ARG A 288 3.18 17.27 -2.19
CA ARG A 288 3.45 17.13 -3.63
C ARG A 288 2.16 16.82 -4.40
N GLY A 289 2.29 16.62 -5.69
CA GLY A 289 1.21 16.10 -6.52
C GLY A 289 0.11 17.10 -6.85
N ARG A 290 -1.09 16.57 -7.03
CA ARG A 290 -2.25 17.33 -7.51
C ARG A 290 -3.51 16.91 -6.76
N TYR A 291 -4.54 17.75 -6.86
CA TYR A 291 -5.87 17.48 -6.35
C TYR A 291 -6.95 17.78 -7.39
N ASN A 292 -8.09 17.14 -7.24
CA ASN A 292 -9.28 17.36 -8.07
C ASN A 292 -10.51 17.50 -7.19
N VAL A 293 -11.21 18.63 -7.30
CA VAL A 293 -12.41 18.95 -6.48
C VAL A 293 -13.71 18.41 -7.09
N SER A 294 -13.69 17.98 -8.34
CA SER A 294 -14.86 17.48 -9.08
C SER A 294 -14.49 16.29 -9.96
N PRO A 295 -13.99 15.18 -9.37
CA PRO A 295 -13.42 14.08 -10.14
C PRO A 295 -14.43 13.37 -11.05
N SER A 296 -15.74 13.56 -10.83
CA SER A 296 -16.80 13.03 -11.69
C SER A 296 -17.12 13.91 -12.92
N SER A 297 -16.49 15.08 -13.04
CA SER A 297 -16.74 15.98 -14.17
C SER A 297 -15.72 15.79 -15.27
N SER A 298 -16.19 15.70 -16.51
CA SER A 298 -15.35 15.65 -17.71
C SER A 298 -14.58 16.96 -17.96
N SER A 299 -15.10 18.06 -17.45
CA SER A 299 -14.49 19.40 -17.58
C SER A 299 -13.60 19.77 -16.39
N SER A 300 -13.50 18.90 -15.37
CA SER A 300 -12.61 19.18 -14.23
C SER A 300 -11.15 18.97 -14.59
N VAL A 301 -10.30 19.61 -13.80
CA VAL A 301 -8.85 19.56 -13.95
C VAL A 301 -8.22 19.10 -12.64
N TRP A 302 -7.05 18.50 -12.77
CA TRP A 302 -6.15 18.25 -11.66
C TRP A 302 -5.25 19.45 -11.47
N LYS A 303 -5.36 20.10 -10.32
CA LYS A 303 -4.59 21.29 -9.98
C LYS A 303 -3.32 20.90 -9.24
N LYS A 304 -2.21 21.52 -9.65
CA LYS A 304 -0.95 21.38 -8.93
C LYS A 304 -1.08 22.07 -7.57
N PHE A 305 -0.56 21.42 -6.54
CA PHE A 305 -0.49 22.03 -5.22
C PHE A 305 0.58 23.11 -5.19
N ASP A 306 0.19 24.32 -4.79
CA ASP A 306 1.11 25.42 -4.50
C ASP A 306 1.06 25.77 -3.01
N VAL A 307 2.12 25.47 -2.30
CA VAL A 307 2.26 25.74 -0.86
C VAL A 307 2.04 27.21 -0.48
N ASN A 308 2.22 28.14 -1.41
CA ASN A 308 2.10 29.58 -1.16
C ASN A 308 0.68 30.12 -1.36
N THR A 309 -0.14 29.42 -2.16
CA THR A 309 -1.48 29.89 -2.54
C THR A 309 -2.60 28.94 -2.11
N ASP A 310 -2.30 27.65 -1.98
CA ASP A 310 -3.30 26.62 -1.73
C ASP A 310 -3.28 26.19 -0.27
N ASN A 311 -4.19 26.72 0.53
CA ASN A 311 -4.56 26.11 1.81
C ASN A 311 -5.43 24.88 1.56
N VAL A 312 -4.87 23.88 0.87
CA VAL A 312 -5.55 22.61 0.67
C VAL A 312 -5.42 21.78 1.95
N THR A 313 -6.19 22.17 2.92
CA THR A 313 -6.54 21.27 4.00
C THR A 313 -7.89 20.68 3.63
N GLY A 314 -8.06 19.39 3.76
CA GLY A 314 -9.36 18.72 3.66
C GLY A 314 -10.33 19.18 4.74
N SER A 315 -9.96 20.17 5.53
CA SER A 315 -10.79 20.72 6.61
C SER A 315 -11.92 21.56 6.08
N GLN A 316 -13.09 21.19 6.49
CA GLN A 316 -14.36 21.77 6.19
C GLN A 316 -14.71 22.89 7.16
N THR A 317 -14.77 24.09 6.71
CA THR A 317 -15.67 25.08 7.30
C THR A 317 -16.92 25.16 6.43
N SER A 318 -18.07 25.31 7.04
CA SER A 318 -19.40 25.22 6.46
C SER A 318 -19.67 26.10 5.23
N ASP A 319 -18.76 26.97 4.87
CA ASP A 319 -18.96 28.00 3.85
C ASP A 319 -18.02 27.89 2.64
N ASN A 320 -17.12 26.91 2.60
CA ASN A 320 -16.17 26.74 1.48
C ASN A 320 -16.30 25.35 0.83
N ILE A 321 -16.46 25.42 -0.44
CA ILE A 321 -16.75 24.39 -1.46
C ILE A 321 -15.65 23.32 -1.63
N ASN A 322 -14.69 23.22 -0.74
CA ASN A 322 -13.56 22.28 -0.83
C ASN A 322 -13.85 20.93 -0.18
N TYR A 323 -15.08 20.49 -0.31
CA TYR A 323 -15.50 19.16 0.10
C TYR A 323 -14.97 18.15 -0.90
N ASN A 324 -14.35 17.08 -0.43
CA ASN A 324 -14.10 15.90 -1.24
C ASN A 324 -13.04 16.09 -2.34
N GLN A 325 -11.81 16.32 -1.93
CA GLN A 325 -10.70 16.38 -2.88
C GLN A 325 -10.08 15.01 -3.08
N LEU A 326 -10.18 14.50 -4.28
CA LEU A 326 -9.39 13.35 -4.69
C LEU A 326 -7.95 13.81 -4.93
N LEU A 327 -6.99 13.10 -4.35
CA LEU A 327 -5.56 13.39 -4.45
C LEU A 327 -4.88 12.44 -5.45
N THR A 328 -3.81 12.90 -6.08
CA THR A 328 -2.87 11.98 -6.74
C THR A 328 -2.20 11.08 -5.71
N THR A 329 -1.77 9.90 -6.13
CA THR A 329 -1.18 8.89 -5.26
C THR A 329 0.01 9.43 -4.48
N GLY A 330 0.01 9.27 -3.17
CA GLY A 330 1.09 9.72 -2.29
C GLY A 330 1.28 11.23 -2.22
N ALA A 331 0.24 12.04 -2.41
CA ALA A 331 0.33 13.49 -2.43
C ALA A 331 0.63 14.11 -1.06
N SER A 332 0.46 13.36 0.03
CA SER A 332 0.69 13.86 1.39
C SER A 332 1.55 12.92 2.22
N GLU A 333 2.56 13.48 2.88
CA GLU A 333 3.33 12.72 3.87
C GLU A 333 2.53 12.38 5.13
N GLN A 334 1.42 13.08 5.38
CA GLN A 334 0.54 12.78 6.50
C GLN A 334 -0.16 11.42 6.35
N THR A 335 -0.46 11.01 5.10
CA THR A 335 -1.04 9.69 4.79
C THR A 335 0.00 8.56 4.80
N ASN A 336 1.29 8.89 4.88
CA ASN A 336 2.37 7.93 4.92
C ASN A 336 2.45 7.24 6.29
N LYS A 337 2.24 5.93 6.32
CA LYS A 337 2.48 5.08 7.49
C LYS A 337 3.32 3.88 7.08
N MET A 338 4.53 3.79 7.64
CA MET A 338 5.49 2.71 7.30
C MET A 338 5.80 2.63 5.80
N ASN A 339 5.93 3.78 5.14
CA ASN A 339 6.09 3.90 3.68
C ASN A 339 4.89 3.44 2.84
N ILE A 340 3.75 3.14 3.45
CA ILE A 340 2.49 2.89 2.76
C ILE A 340 1.69 4.19 2.77
N TYR A 341 1.32 4.69 1.59
CA TYR A 341 0.55 5.91 1.40
C TYR A 341 -0.91 5.59 1.13
N ASP A 342 -1.78 6.50 1.52
CA ASP A 342 -3.21 6.51 1.17
C ASP A 342 -3.98 5.23 1.56
N PHE A 343 -3.49 4.50 2.58
CA PHE A 343 -4.15 3.29 3.10
C PHE A 343 -5.44 3.63 3.87
N ALA A 344 -5.63 4.89 4.20
CA ALA A 344 -6.80 5.44 4.85
C ALA A 344 -7.37 6.56 3.99
N GLY A 345 -8.59 6.37 3.50
CA GLY A 345 -9.28 7.35 2.66
C GLY A 345 -8.76 7.39 1.22
N ASN A 346 -8.80 8.52 0.60
CA ASN A 346 -8.57 8.80 -0.82
C ASN A 346 -9.52 8.04 -1.73
N VAL A 347 -9.26 6.79 -2.10
CA VAL A 347 -10.25 5.94 -2.77
C VAL A 347 -10.52 4.66 -2.00
N TRP A 348 -11.76 4.19 -2.04
CA TRP A 348 -12.08 2.83 -1.65
C TRP A 348 -11.28 1.84 -2.49
N GLU A 349 -10.78 0.78 -1.87
CA GLU A 349 -9.96 -0.19 -2.56
C GLU A 349 -10.67 -1.54 -2.69
N TRP A 350 -10.87 -2.02 -3.93
CA TRP A 350 -11.34 -3.36 -4.21
C TRP A 350 -10.40 -4.41 -3.61
N THR A 351 -10.99 -5.46 -3.04
CA THR A 351 -10.27 -6.59 -2.47
C THR A 351 -10.82 -7.92 -2.98
N LEU A 352 -10.07 -9.01 -2.75
CA LEU A 352 -10.53 -10.39 -2.98
C LEU A 352 -11.41 -10.91 -1.83
N GLU A 353 -11.72 -10.06 -0.88
CA GLU A 353 -12.56 -10.37 0.27
C GLU A 353 -14.03 -10.49 -0.15
N LYS A 354 -14.74 -11.44 0.46
CA LYS A 354 -16.18 -11.62 0.25
C LYS A 354 -16.94 -11.17 1.50
N PRO A 355 -17.87 -10.23 1.35
CA PRO A 355 -18.76 -9.86 2.44
C PRO A 355 -19.66 -11.04 2.85
N SER A 356 -19.68 -11.37 4.14
CA SER A 356 -20.51 -12.47 4.63
C SER A 356 -22.00 -12.06 4.71
N GLY A 357 -22.87 -12.88 4.16
CA GLY A 357 -24.33 -12.66 4.20
C GLY A 357 -24.84 -11.53 3.32
N ALA A 358 -23.99 -10.90 2.54
CA ALA A 358 -24.34 -9.79 1.68
C ALA A 358 -24.93 -10.26 0.34
N SER A 359 -25.78 -9.41 -0.23
CA SER A 359 -26.27 -9.59 -1.59
C SER A 359 -25.22 -9.28 -2.65
N TYR A 360 -24.20 -8.51 -2.28
CA TYR A 360 -23.13 -8.05 -3.16
C TYR A 360 -21.88 -8.92 -3.03
N PRO A 361 -21.21 -9.22 -4.17
CA PRO A 361 -20.15 -10.22 -4.18
C PRO A 361 -18.75 -9.73 -3.81
N CYS A 362 -18.53 -8.42 -3.72
CA CYS A 362 -17.21 -7.82 -3.55
C CYS A 362 -17.13 -6.93 -2.31
N ALA A 363 -15.94 -6.78 -1.75
CA ALA A 363 -15.68 -5.91 -0.62
C ALA A 363 -14.74 -4.75 -1.00
N LEU A 364 -15.07 -3.58 -0.50
CA LEU A 364 -14.26 -2.37 -0.53
C LEU A 364 -13.70 -2.09 0.86
N ARG A 365 -12.45 -1.62 0.92
CA ARG A 365 -11.74 -1.33 2.16
C ARG A 365 -11.16 0.09 2.15
N GLY A 366 -10.87 0.64 3.36
CA GLY A 366 -10.07 1.84 3.53
C GLY A 366 -10.83 3.15 3.66
N GLY A 367 -12.05 3.22 3.19
CA GLY A 367 -12.79 4.49 3.09
C GLY A 367 -12.36 5.34 1.89
N SER A 368 -12.86 6.55 1.79
CA SER A 368 -12.57 7.43 0.65
C SER A 368 -12.69 8.92 1.00
N PHE A 369 -12.19 9.76 0.09
CA PHE A 369 -12.18 11.21 0.24
C PHE A 369 -13.58 11.83 0.44
N ASP A 370 -14.66 11.15 0.04
CA ASP A 370 -16.05 11.62 0.13
C ASP A 370 -16.79 11.12 1.39
N ARG A 371 -16.11 10.39 2.28
CA ARG A 371 -16.65 9.85 3.53
C ARG A 371 -15.92 10.42 4.74
N ASN A 372 -16.54 10.36 5.91
CA ASN A 372 -15.86 10.69 7.14
C ASN A 372 -14.99 9.52 7.62
N GLY A 373 -13.81 9.82 8.12
CA GLY A 373 -12.93 8.80 8.68
C GLY A 373 -13.45 8.15 9.96
N SER A 374 -14.41 8.78 10.63
CA SER A 374 -15.16 8.20 11.77
C SER A 374 -16.25 7.22 11.36
N ASP A 375 -16.83 7.38 10.17
CA ASP A 375 -17.89 6.51 9.69
C ASP A 375 -17.29 5.27 9.02
N LEU A 376 -16.25 5.48 8.22
CA LEU A 376 -15.59 4.46 7.40
C LEU A 376 -14.06 4.60 7.49
N PRO A 377 -13.47 4.19 8.63
CA PRO A 377 -12.03 4.32 8.89
C PRO A 377 -11.18 3.38 8.01
N ALA A 378 -9.86 3.40 8.18
CA ALA A 378 -8.91 2.56 7.44
C ALA A 378 -9.24 1.06 7.47
N SER A 379 -9.77 0.56 8.59
CA SER A 379 -10.26 -0.82 8.68
C SER A 379 -11.67 -1.00 8.10
N GLY A 380 -12.32 0.09 7.67
CA GLY A 380 -13.69 0.07 7.15
C GLY A 380 -13.84 -0.93 6.01
N CYS A 381 -14.98 -1.63 6.02
CA CYS A 381 -15.34 -2.60 5.00
C CYS A 381 -16.81 -2.41 4.64
N ILE A 382 -17.10 -2.37 3.36
CA ILE A 382 -18.46 -2.39 2.83
C ILE A 382 -18.58 -3.44 1.73
N ASP A 383 -19.77 -3.97 1.56
CA ASP A 383 -20.15 -4.80 0.42
C ASP A 383 -20.60 -3.95 -0.75
N GLU A 384 -20.23 -4.38 -1.96
CA GLU A 384 -20.59 -3.64 -3.16
C GLU A 384 -20.82 -4.55 -4.37
N ASP A 385 -21.61 -4.08 -5.31
CA ASP A 385 -21.80 -4.70 -6.60
C ASP A 385 -20.48 -4.73 -7.38
N ASN A 386 -20.19 -5.85 -8.03
CA ASN A 386 -18.94 -6.03 -8.78
C ASN A 386 -18.81 -5.11 -10.00
N THR A 387 -19.90 -4.45 -10.43
CA THR A 387 -19.95 -3.46 -11.51
C THR A 387 -20.06 -2.02 -11.00
N PHE A 388 -19.76 -1.81 -9.71
CA PHE A 388 -19.83 -0.50 -9.10
C PHE A 388 -18.50 0.25 -9.30
N GLY A 389 -18.45 1.17 -10.26
CA GLY A 389 -17.24 1.93 -10.60
C GLY A 389 -17.47 3.43 -10.52
N TYR A 390 -16.89 4.11 -9.53
CA TYR A 390 -17.07 5.53 -9.27
C TYR A 390 -15.75 6.26 -9.05
N SER A 391 -15.80 7.59 -8.96
CA SER A 391 -14.62 8.44 -8.74
C SER A 391 -13.86 8.13 -7.45
N TYR A 392 -14.55 7.58 -6.47
CA TYR A 392 -14.03 7.24 -5.15
C TYR A 392 -13.71 5.75 -4.98
N ILE A 393 -13.67 4.96 -6.06
CA ILE A 393 -13.36 3.53 -6.02
C ILE A 393 -12.18 3.24 -6.94
N GLY A 394 -11.13 2.71 -6.37
CA GLY A 394 -9.90 2.26 -7.01
C GLY A 394 -9.46 0.90 -6.44
N PHE A 395 -8.17 0.69 -6.33
CA PHE A 395 -7.61 -0.54 -5.78
C PHE A 395 -6.13 -0.37 -5.42
N ARG A 396 -5.61 -1.35 -4.71
CA ARG A 396 -4.20 -1.55 -4.39
C ARG A 396 -3.82 -2.99 -4.70
N SER A 397 -2.55 -3.22 -5.03
CA SER A 397 -2.05 -4.56 -5.34
C SER A 397 -1.16 -5.10 -4.24
N THR A 398 -1.06 -6.43 -4.19
CA THR A 398 -0.08 -7.19 -3.42
C THR A 398 0.80 -8.01 -4.33
N LEU A 399 1.99 -8.39 -3.82
CA LEU A 399 2.97 -9.21 -4.53
C LEU A 399 3.52 -10.30 -3.59
N TYR A 400 3.55 -11.56 -4.05
CA TYR A 400 3.96 -12.73 -3.26
C TYR A 400 4.45 -13.91 -4.12
#